data_7ed5ad3e7a84082d653bd2d161a52f04
#
_entry.id   7ed5ad3e7a84082d653bd2d161a52f04
#
_cell.length_a   1.000
_cell.length_b   1.000
_cell.length_c   1.000
_cell.angle_alpha   90.00
_cell.angle_beta   90.00
_cell.angle_gamma   90.00
#
_symmetry.space_group_name_H-M   'P 1'
#
loop_
_entity.id
_entity.type
_entity.pdbx_description
1 polymer ?
#
loop_
_entity_poly.entity_id
_entity_poly.type
_entity_poly.pdbx_seq_one_letter_code
_entity_poly.pdbx_strand_id
1 'polypeptide(L)'
;MFDCLTIGVVEESIFRLLVFNWFLNRYQQNFLGILLASLVSSFWFAFLHLFNSFLPSATINFYYAIDQSVYAFCFGFICATIYYYGKAIWIPIIFHALNDFVAYSYNPSLYIASIKELEAALSNTMPYFIVALFLGSWFIYQTLKQRGFVKEKN
;
A
#
# COMPACT_ATOMS: atom_id res chain seq x y z
N MET A 1 -9.90 -16.94 -5.76
CA MET A 1 -9.20 -16.20 -6.82
C MET A 1 -10.03 -15.07 -7.42
N PHE A 2 -11.28 -15.30 -7.85
CA PHE A 2 -12.13 -14.21 -8.36
C PHE A 2 -12.37 -13.11 -7.34
N ASP A 3 -12.59 -13.45 -6.07
CA ASP A 3 -12.81 -12.47 -4.99
C ASP A 3 -11.56 -11.59 -4.80
N CYS A 4 -10.35 -12.15 -4.78
CA CYS A 4 -9.10 -11.39 -4.66
C CYS A 4 -8.92 -10.41 -5.83
N LEU A 5 -9.26 -10.83 -7.06
CA LEU A 5 -9.21 -9.94 -8.22
C LEU A 5 -10.24 -8.81 -8.11
N THR A 6 -11.46 -9.12 -7.66
CA THR A 6 -12.51 -8.11 -7.46
C THR A 6 -12.10 -7.09 -6.40
N ILE A 7 -11.55 -7.54 -5.27
CA ILE A 7 -11.02 -6.67 -4.22
C ILE A 7 -9.92 -5.77 -4.79
N GLY A 8 -8.92 -6.36 -5.46
CA GLY A 8 -7.84 -5.59 -6.07
C GLY A 8 -8.33 -4.56 -7.09
N VAL A 9 -9.33 -4.89 -7.94
CA VAL A 9 -9.92 -3.93 -8.88
C VAL A 9 -10.58 -2.77 -8.14
N VAL A 10 -11.41 -3.04 -7.14
CA VAL A 10 -12.16 -2.01 -6.41
C VAL A 10 -11.20 -1.13 -5.62
N GLU A 11 -10.33 -1.73 -4.82
CA GLU A 11 -9.46 -0.98 -3.92
C GLU A 11 -8.40 -0.19 -4.68
N GLU A 12 -7.72 -0.78 -5.67
CA GLU A 12 -6.73 -0.04 -6.46
C GLU A 12 -7.39 1.06 -7.31
N SER A 13 -8.61 0.87 -7.80
CA SER A 13 -9.33 1.94 -8.49
C SER A 13 -9.64 3.11 -7.56
N ILE A 14 -10.11 2.85 -6.36
CA ILE A 14 -10.38 3.92 -5.39
C ILE A 14 -9.09 4.62 -4.99
N PHE A 15 -8.08 3.87 -4.56
CA PHE A 15 -6.89 4.48 -3.95
C PHE A 15 -5.89 5.03 -4.97
N ARG A 16 -5.80 4.47 -6.19
CA ARG A 16 -4.85 4.96 -7.22
C ARG A 16 -5.51 5.90 -8.21
N LEU A 17 -6.69 5.55 -8.76
CA LEU A 17 -7.33 6.44 -9.74
C LEU A 17 -7.97 7.65 -9.07
N LEU A 18 -8.59 7.52 -7.89
CA LEU A 18 -9.24 8.65 -7.24
C LEU A 18 -8.32 9.34 -6.22
N VAL A 19 -7.97 8.67 -5.11
CA VAL A 19 -7.26 9.31 -3.99
C VAL A 19 -5.86 9.77 -4.40
N PHE A 20 -5.02 8.87 -4.92
CA PHE A 20 -3.65 9.21 -5.31
C PHE A 20 -3.61 10.29 -6.39
N ASN A 21 -4.40 10.16 -7.47
CA ASN A 21 -4.41 11.17 -8.53
C ASN A 21 -4.97 12.51 -8.06
N TRP A 22 -5.95 12.51 -7.14
CA TRP A 22 -6.45 13.76 -6.56
C TRP A 22 -5.35 14.51 -5.81
N PHE A 23 -4.57 13.83 -4.96
CA PHE A 23 -3.43 14.42 -4.27
C PHE A 23 -2.30 14.78 -5.22
N LEU A 24 -2.00 13.94 -6.21
CA LEU A 24 -0.97 14.21 -7.21
C LEU A 24 -1.26 15.48 -8.02
N ASN A 25 -2.54 15.74 -8.33
CA ASN A 25 -2.95 16.97 -9.02
C ASN A 25 -2.89 18.19 -8.10
N ARG A 26 -2.97 17.99 -6.80
CA ARG A 26 -2.91 19.07 -5.80
C ARG A 26 -1.48 19.47 -5.47
N TYR A 27 -0.55 18.52 -5.47
CA TYR A 27 0.86 18.74 -5.21
C TYR A 27 1.63 18.96 -6.51
N GLN A 28 2.81 19.58 -6.38
CA GLN A 28 3.69 19.73 -7.53
C GLN A 28 4.21 18.35 -8.00
N GLN A 29 4.37 18.17 -9.31
CA GLN A 29 4.91 16.92 -9.88
C GLN A 29 6.45 16.87 -9.77
N ASN A 30 6.95 17.09 -8.58
CA ASN A 30 8.34 16.89 -8.20
C ASN A 30 8.45 15.68 -7.26
N PHE A 31 9.65 15.33 -6.86
CA PHE A 31 9.89 14.17 -5.98
C PHE A 31 9.05 14.21 -4.71
N LEU A 32 9.05 15.35 -4.02
CA LEU A 32 8.34 15.52 -2.75
C LEU A 32 6.83 15.44 -2.93
N GLY A 33 6.28 16.07 -3.96
CA GLY A 33 4.84 16.06 -4.24
C GLY A 33 4.33 14.65 -4.57
N ILE A 34 5.08 13.88 -5.35
CA ILE A 34 4.74 12.49 -5.68
C ILE A 34 4.87 11.61 -4.44
N LEU A 35 5.94 11.80 -3.66
CA LEU A 35 6.14 11.09 -2.40
C LEU A 35 4.97 11.34 -1.43
N LEU A 36 4.59 12.60 -1.24
CA LEU A 36 3.46 12.96 -0.38
C LEU A 36 2.13 12.38 -0.88
N ALA A 37 1.85 12.45 -2.19
CA ALA A 37 0.64 11.84 -2.75
C ALA A 37 0.61 10.33 -2.50
N SER A 38 1.75 9.66 -2.68
CA SER A 38 1.87 8.21 -2.41
C SER A 38 1.64 7.89 -0.93
N LEU A 39 2.28 8.65 -0.02
CA LEU A 39 2.15 8.45 1.42
C LEU A 39 0.70 8.69 1.90
N VAL A 40 0.07 9.77 1.45
CA VAL A 40 -1.31 10.10 1.86
C VAL A 40 -2.30 9.07 1.32
N SER A 41 -2.17 8.66 0.06
CA SER A 41 -3.01 7.59 -0.50
C SER A 41 -2.86 6.28 0.28
N SER A 42 -1.64 5.93 0.65
CA SER A 42 -1.34 4.73 1.43
C SER A 42 -1.83 4.81 2.87
N PHE A 43 -1.77 6.00 3.47
CA PHE A 43 -2.34 6.25 4.79
C PHE A 43 -3.86 6.01 4.81
N TRP A 44 -4.59 6.55 3.83
CA TRP A 44 -6.03 6.33 3.74
C TRP A 44 -6.37 4.87 3.47
N PHE A 45 -5.60 4.19 2.64
CA PHE A 45 -5.73 2.76 2.40
C PHE A 45 -5.57 1.96 3.70
N ALA A 46 -4.49 2.18 4.44
CA ALA A 46 -4.20 1.56 5.71
C ALA A 46 -5.25 1.89 6.79
N PHE A 47 -5.67 3.15 6.84
CA PHE A 47 -6.66 3.62 7.81
C PHE A 47 -7.99 2.87 7.69
N LEU A 48 -8.44 2.60 6.47
CA LEU A 48 -9.67 1.83 6.28
C LEU A 48 -9.54 0.37 6.76
N HIS A 49 -8.34 -0.21 6.75
CA HIS A 49 -8.11 -1.56 7.27
C HIS A 49 -8.32 -1.68 8.78
N LEU A 50 -8.16 -0.58 9.54
CA LEU A 50 -8.50 -0.58 10.97
C LEU A 50 -9.99 -0.85 11.22
N PHE A 51 -10.86 -0.42 10.31
CA PHE A 51 -12.30 -0.63 10.46
C PHE A 51 -12.74 -2.06 10.21
N ASN A 52 -11.89 -2.92 9.63
CA ASN A 52 -12.22 -4.33 9.40
C ASN A 52 -12.57 -5.05 10.69
N SER A 53 -11.98 -4.69 11.84
CA SER A 53 -12.29 -5.28 13.14
C SER A 53 -13.64 -4.84 13.72
N PHE A 54 -14.25 -3.80 13.20
CA PHE A 54 -15.54 -3.26 13.66
C PHE A 54 -16.72 -3.71 12.80
N LEU A 55 -16.47 -4.43 11.72
CA LEU A 55 -17.54 -4.95 10.87
C LEU A 55 -18.33 -6.05 11.62
N PRO A 56 -19.67 -6.13 11.46
CA PRO A 56 -20.47 -7.16 12.13
C PRO A 56 -20.07 -8.60 11.80
N SER A 57 -19.43 -8.82 10.66
CA SER A 57 -18.92 -10.12 10.21
C SER A 57 -17.43 -10.29 10.46
N ALA A 58 -16.81 -9.41 11.26
CA ALA A 58 -15.37 -9.43 11.46
C ALA A 58 -14.91 -10.74 12.12
N THR A 59 -13.97 -11.40 11.48
CA THR A 59 -13.26 -12.57 12.01
C THR A 59 -11.91 -12.19 12.62
N ILE A 60 -11.54 -10.91 12.54
CA ILE A 60 -10.27 -10.35 13.03
C ILE A 60 -10.52 -9.51 14.28
N ASN A 61 -9.54 -9.49 15.19
CA ASN A 61 -9.60 -8.58 16.33
C ASN A 61 -8.86 -7.27 16.06
N PHE A 62 -9.01 -6.30 16.96
CA PHE A 62 -8.43 -4.96 16.81
C PHE A 62 -6.89 -4.97 16.72
N TYR A 63 -6.21 -5.82 17.49
CA TYR A 63 -4.74 -5.92 17.41
C TYR A 63 -4.26 -6.43 16.05
N TYR A 64 -4.95 -7.42 15.50
CA TYR A 64 -4.67 -7.88 14.16
C TYR A 64 -4.94 -6.79 13.10
N ALA A 65 -6.03 -6.01 13.26
CA ALA A 65 -6.32 -4.91 12.36
C ALA A 65 -5.24 -3.82 12.37
N ILE A 66 -4.58 -3.58 13.52
CA ILE A 66 -3.42 -2.68 13.61
C ILE A 66 -2.25 -3.22 12.77
N ASP A 67 -1.87 -4.48 12.96
CA ASP A 67 -0.77 -5.10 12.18
C ASP A 67 -1.10 -5.11 10.68
N GLN A 68 -2.31 -5.51 10.32
CA GLN A 68 -2.81 -5.47 8.94
C GLN A 68 -2.73 -4.05 8.35
N SER A 69 -3.05 -3.01 9.14
CA SER A 69 -3.00 -1.62 8.67
C SER A 69 -1.58 -1.15 8.40
N VAL A 70 -0.61 -1.52 9.23
CA VAL A 70 0.80 -1.21 9.00
C VAL A 70 1.30 -1.90 7.73
N TYR A 71 0.96 -3.17 7.55
CA TYR A 71 1.26 -3.90 6.32
C TYR A 71 0.61 -3.24 5.09
N ALA A 72 -0.69 -2.91 5.18
CA ALA A 72 -1.46 -2.27 4.11
C ALA A 72 -0.87 -0.91 3.73
N PHE A 73 -0.34 -0.14 4.69
CA PHE A 73 0.38 1.10 4.40
C PHE A 73 1.59 0.86 3.49
N CYS A 74 2.43 -0.11 3.85
CA CYS A 74 3.63 -0.46 3.08
C CYS A 74 3.27 -0.93 1.67
N PHE A 75 2.31 -1.84 1.60
CA PHE A 75 1.80 -2.39 0.35
C PHE A 75 1.18 -1.30 -0.53
N GLY A 76 0.35 -0.46 0.07
CA GLY A 76 -0.28 0.67 -0.59
C GLY A 76 0.74 1.66 -1.16
N PHE A 77 1.83 1.93 -0.44
CA PHE A 77 2.90 2.81 -0.92
C PHE A 77 3.62 2.24 -2.15
N ILE A 78 3.91 0.94 -2.14
CA ILE A 78 4.49 0.25 -3.31
C ILE A 78 3.53 0.32 -4.49
N CYS A 79 2.24 0.00 -4.30
CA CYS A 79 1.23 0.05 -5.36
C CYS A 79 1.09 1.46 -5.96
N ALA A 80 1.09 2.52 -5.13
CA ALA A 80 1.03 3.89 -5.61
C ALA A 80 2.23 4.27 -6.47
N THR A 81 3.44 3.87 -6.06
CA THR A 81 4.66 4.18 -6.79
C THR A 81 4.81 3.35 -8.07
N ILE A 82 4.41 2.07 -8.05
CA ILE A 82 4.35 1.23 -9.26
C ILE A 82 3.33 1.80 -10.26
N TYR A 83 2.15 2.21 -9.79
CA TYR A 83 1.14 2.85 -10.63
C TYR A 83 1.69 4.13 -11.28
N TYR A 84 2.35 4.99 -10.50
CA TYR A 84 2.95 6.23 -11.01
C TYR A 84 4.04 5.96 -12.04
N TYR A 85 4.90 4.95 -11.80
CA TYR A 85 5.96 4.54 -12.70
C TYR A 85 5.43 3.93 -13.99
N GLY A 86 4.57 2.93 -13.87
CA GLY A 86 4.06 2.13 -14.99
C GLY A 86 2.91 2.79 -15.77
N LYS A 87 2.26 3.82 -15.21
CA LYS A 87 1.07 4.50 -15.76
C LYS A 87 -0.07 3.55 -16.13
N ALA A 88 -0.12 2.40 -15.52
CA ALA A 88 -1.06 1.33 -15.83
C ALA A 88 -1.66 0.76 -14.54
N ILE A 89 -2.99 0.94 -14.39
CA ILE A 89 -3.71 0.51 -13.17
C ILE A 89 -3.76 -1.01 -13.01
N TRP A 90 -3.72 -1.74 -14.09
CA TRP A 90 -3.78 -3.21 -14.05
C TRP A 90 -2.56 -3.84 -13.34
N ILE A 91 -1.40 -3.15 -13.31
CA ILE A 91 -0.19 -3.66 -12.64
C ILE A 91 -0.41 -3.77 -11.11
N PRO A 92 -0.77 -2.70 -10.39
CA PRO A 92 -1.08 -2.83 -8.96
C PRO A 92 -2.32 -3.70 -8.70
N ILE A 93 -3.32 -3.75 -9.59
CA ILE A 93 -4.47 -4.66 -9.44
C ILE A 93 -4.02 -6.12 -9.41
N ILE A 94 -3.21 -6.56 -10.38
CA ILE A 94 -2.71 -7.93 -10.41
C ILE A 94 -1.82 -8.22 -9.20
N PHE A 95 -0.94 -7.28 -8.85
CA PHE A 95 -0.05 -7.41 -7.69
C PHE A 95 -0.85 -7.55 -6.39
N HIS A 96 -1.93 -6.77 -6.24
CA HIS A 96 -2.85 -6.85 -5.10
C HIS A 96 -3.57 -8.21 -5.05
N ALA A 97 -4.18 -8.61 -6.16
CA ALA A 97 -4.89 -9.88 -6.24
C ALA A 97 -3.99 -11.10 -5.93
N LEU A 98 -2.73 -11.06 -6.35
CA LEU A 98 -1.75 -12.10 -6.02
C LEU A 98 -1.37 -12.08 -4.55
N ASN A 99 -1.17 -10.91 -3.96
CA ASN A 99 -0.89 -10.75 -2.53
C ASN A 99 -2.03 -11.35 -1.68
N ASP A 100 -3.26 -11.00 -1.99
CA ASP A 100 -4.44 -11.51 -1.29
C ASP A 100 -4.60 -13.02 -1.48
N PHE A 101 -4.38 -13.51 -2.69
CA PHE A 101 -4.44 -14.95 -2.96
C PHE A 101 -3.42 -15.73 -2.13
N VAL A 102 -2.20 -15.22 -1.99
CA VAL A 102 -1.18 -15.82 -1.13
C VAL A 102 -1.62 -15.77 0.34
N ALA A 103 -2.10 -14.62 0.82
CA ALA A 103 -2.56 -14.46 2.19
C ALA A 103 -3.70 -15.43 2.52
N TYR A 104 -4.70 -15.57 1.65
CA TYR A 104 -5.78 -16.54 1.81
C TYR A 104 -5.31 -18.00 1.79
N SER A 105 -4.31 -18.30 0.96
CA SER A 105 -3.78 -19.66 0.83
C SER A 105 -3.01 -20.13 2.08
N TYR A 106 -2.36 -19.18 2.77
CA TYR A 106 -1.62 -19.48 4.01
C TYR A 106 -2.53 -19.65 5.23
N ASN A 107 -3.79 -19.19 5.17
CA ASN A 107 -4.76 -19.21 6.26
C ASN A 107 -4.13 -18.85 7.63
N PRO A 108 -3.48 -17.69 7.75
CA PRO A 108 -2.83 -17.29 8.99
C PRO A 108 -3.86 -17.12 10.10
N SER A 109 -3.41 -17.22 11.34
CA SER A 109 -4.24 -16.82 12.49
C SER A 109 -4.57 -15.33 12.36
N LEU A 110 -5.86 -15.02 12.25
CA LEU A 110 -6.38 -13.64 12.16
C LEU A 110 -6.62 -13.02 13.55
N TYR A 111 -5.93 -13.54 14.56
CA TYR A 111 -6.10 -13.15 15.94
C TYR A 111 -4.77 -12.95 16.64
N ILE A 112 -4.58 -11.78 17.23
CA ILE A 112 -3.45 -11.41 18.09
C ILE A 112 -4.00 -11.24 19.51
N ALA A 113 -3.59 -12.10 20.43
CA ALA A 113 -4.19 -12.20 21.76
C ALA A 113 -3.72 -11.13 22.73
N SER A 114 -2.52 -10.55 22.54
CA SER A 114 -1.90 -9.64 23.49
C SER A 114 -1.06 -8.56 22.84
N ILE A 115 -0.76 -7.51 23.61
CA ILE A 115 0.15 -6.44 23.19
C ILE A 115 1.55 -6.99 22.84
N LYS A 116 2.04 -7.99 23.58
CA LYS A 116 3.35 -8.60 23.29
C LYS A 116 3.38 -9.33 21.95
N GLU A 117 2.30 -9.99 21.58
CA GLU A 117 2.16 -10.61 20.27
C GLU A 117 2.04 -9.56 19.17
N LEU A 118 1.35 -8.45 19.43
CA LEU A 118 1.31 -7.32 18.50
C LEU A 118 2.69 -6.69 18.29
N GLU A 119 3.47 -6.48 19.36
CA GLU A 119 4.85 -5.99 19.25
C GLU A 119 5.71 -6.92 18.40
N ALA A 120 5.57 -8.24 18.57
CA ALA A 120 6.27 -9.23 17.75
C ALA A 120 5.81 -9.19 16.29
N ALA A 121 4.51 -9.10 16.03
CA ALA A 121 3.96 -8.97 14.67
C ALA A 121 4.47 -7.71 13.98
N LEU A 122 4.37 -6.56 14.64
CA LEU A 122 4.87 -5.29 14.11
C LEU A 122 6.39 -5.31 13.87
N SER A 123 7.15 -5.96 14.75
CA SER A 123 8.60 -6.14 14.54
C SER A 123 8.91 -6.94 13.27
N ASN A 124 8.09 -7.92 12.92
CA ASN A 124 8.20 -8.67 11.67
C ASN A 124 7.75 -7.84 10.46
N THR A 125 6.84 -6.89 10.64
CA THR A 125 6.32 -6.02 9.57
C THR A 125 7.26 -4.82 9.30
N MET A 126 8.05 -4.38 10.28
CA MET A 126 8.96 -3.23 10.12
C MET A 126 9.97 -3.34 8.97
N PRO A 127 10.62 -4.50 8.69
CA PRO A 127 11.49 -4.63 7.52
C PRO A 127 10.78 -4.33 6.21
N TYR A 128 9.51 -4.72 6.07
CA TYR A 128 8.72 -4.41 4.86
C TYR A 128 8.48 -2.91 4.70
N PHE A 129 8.31 -2.19 5.82
CA PHE A 129 8.19 -0.73 5.81
C PHE A 129 9.45 -0.07 5.23
N ILE A 130 10.63 -0.46 5.70
CA ILE A 130 11.92 0.06 5.22
C ILE A 130 12.10 -0.24 3.73
N VAL A 131 11.85 -1.50 3.33
CA VAL A 131 11.95 -1.92 1.94
C VAL A 131 10.97 -1.15 1.06
N ALA A 132 9.73 -0.99 1.51
CA ALA A 132 8.69 -0.25 0.77
C ALA A 132 9.08 1.20 0.54
N LEU A 133 9.56 1.90 1.59
CA LEU A 133 10.02 3.29 1.46
C LEU A 133 11.22 3.41 0.51
N PHE A 134 12.17 2.50 0.60
CA PHE A 134 13.33 2.50 -0.28
C PHE A 134 12.93 2.25 -1.74
N LEU A 135 12.21 1.17 -2.02
CA LEU A 135 11.80 0.82 -3.38
C LEU A 135 10.85 1.87 -3.97
N GLY A 136 9.88 2.34 -3.19
CA GLY A 136 8.95 3.37 -3.65
C GLY A 136 9.65 4.68 -3.98
N SER A 137 10.57 5.14 -3.13
CA SER A 137 11.39 6.33 -3.41
C SER A 137 12.27 6.15 -4.64
N TRP A 138 12.82 4.96 -4.81
CA TRP A 138 13.58 4.58 -6.01
C TRP A 138 12.71 4.68 -7.28
N PHE A 139 11.50 4.12 -7.28
CA PHE A 139 10.60 4.20 -8.44
C PHE A 139 10.23 5.66 -8.76
N ILE A 140 9.95 6.49 -7.75
CA ILE A 140 9.68 7.91 -7.94
C ILE A 140 10.89 8.60 -8.59
N TYR A 141 12.08 8.39 -8.05
CA TYR A 141 13.32 8.96 -8.58
C TYR A 141 13.57 8.54 -10.04
N GLN A 142 13.45 7.25 -10.36
CA GLN A 142 13.64 6.75 -11.72
C GLN A 142 12.63 7.35 -12.70
N THR A 143 11.38 7.50 -12.28
CA THR A 143 10.35 8.13 -13.12
C THR A 143 10.69 9.58 -13.43
N LEU A 144 11.14 10.33 -12.43
CA LEU A 144 11.52 11.73 -12.62
C LEU A 144 12.77 11.88 -13.50
N LYS A 145 13.74 10.99 -13.36
CA LYS A 145 14.91 10.92 -14.23
C LYS A 145 14.51 10.65 -15.68
N GLN A 146 13.67 9.66 -15.94
CA GLN A 146 13.17 9.34 -17.28
C GLN A 146 12.38 10.50 -17.92
N ARG A 147 11.70 11.31 -17.12
CA ARG A 147 10.93 12.47 -17.58
C ARG A 147 11.76 13.74 -17.72
N GLY A 148 13.07 13.69 -17.45
CA GLY A 148 13.97 14.85 -17.58
C GLY A 148 13.85 15.88 -16.45
N PHE A 149 13.12 15.57 -15.35
CA PHE A 149 13.04 16.46 -14.18
C PHE A 149 14.28 16.42 -13.29
N VAL A 150 15.09 15.37 -13.41
CA VAL A 150 16.37 15.21 -12.70
C VAL A 150 17.49 15.19 -13.73
N LYS A 151 18.32 16.24 -13.75
CA LYS A 151 19.54 16.28 -14.58
C LYS A 151 20.64 15.49 -13.88
N GLU A 152 21.36 14.65 -14.59
CA GLU A 152 22.62 14.10 -14.10
C GLU A 152 23.60 15.27 -13.90
N LYS A 153 24.16 15.38 -12.70
CA LYS A 153 25.35 16.23 -12.51
C LYS A 153 26.51 15.45 -13.14
N ASN A 154 26.93 15.89 -14.33
CA ASN A 154 28.22 15.52 -14.89
C ASN A 154 29.35 16.04 -14.00
#